data_9e28b413094e808ae145b65e5602d211
#
_entry.id   9e28b413094e808ae145b65e5602d211
#
_cell.length_a   1.000
_cell.length_b   1.000
_cell.length_c   1.000
_cell.angle_alpha   90.00
_cell.angle_beta   90.00
_cell.angle_gamma   90.00
#
_symmetry.space_group_name_H-M   'P 1'
#
loop_
_entity.id
_entity.type
_entity.pdbx_description
1 polymer ?
#
loop_
_entity_poly.entity_id
_entity_poly.type
_entity_poly.pdbx_seq_one_letter_code
_entity_poly.pdbx_strand_id
1 'polypeptide(L)'
;IQVLDAIMDPVHTSFLHGQSSGIQFSEGFAQLGEIQFYEKGIQYLGANIRRVEENVWIRINELILPNFTQAGSAFAADGTKTKYFGRSSFTRWVVPTDDHSCVAIAWANFGDRGDPIEYDNNEGYEKIEAGEISNRSSEEKQRSPGDTEAVEGMGTITAHKSEHLMPTDQGIM
;
A
#
# COMPACT_ATOMS: atom_id res chain seq x y z
N ILE A 1 13.89 -5.55 3.61
CA ILE A 1 12.74 -6.48 3.67
C ILE A 1 11.52 -5.79 4.25
N GLN A 2 11.59 -5.08 5.36
CA GLN A 2 10.46 -4.42 6.04
C GLN A 2 9.59 -3.54 5.11
N VAL A 3 10.19 -2.90 4.10
CA VAL A 3 9.43 -2.13 3.09
C VAL A 3 8.57 -3.05 2.20
N LEU A 4 8.99 -4.30 2.00
CA LEU A 4 8.22 -5.29 1.25
C LEU A 4 7.10 -5.88 2.12
N ASP A 5 7.35 -6.05 3.40
CA ASP A 5 6.36 -6.54 4.36
C ASP A 5 5.13 -5.63 4.39
N ALA A 6 5.33 -4.32 4.34
CA ALA A 6 4.24 -3.33 4.30
C ALA A 6 3.29 -3.52 3.11
N ILE A 7 3.77 -4.01 1.96
CA ILE A 7 2.90 -4.30 0.81
C ILE A 7 2.01 -5.50 1.06
N MET A 8 2.52 -6.48 1.78
CA MET A 8 1.81 -7.74 2.05
C MET A 8 1.02 -7.72 3.35
N ASP A 9 1.04 -6.59 4.07
CA ASP A 9 0.16 -6.32 5.21
C ASP A 9 -1.12 -5.57 4.77
N PRO A 10 -2.25 -6.25 4.59
CA PRO A 10 -3.49 -5.59 4.21
C PRO A 10 -4.17 -4.88 5.38
N VAL A 11 -3.80 -5.18 6.62
CA VAL A 11 -4.45 -4.66 7.82
C VAL A 11 -4.00 -3.23 8.10
N HIS A 12 -2.71 -2.93 7.89
CA HIS A 12 -2.20 -1.57 8.08
C HIS A 12 -2.99 -0.54 7.27
N THR A 13 -3.46 -0.94 6.08
CA THR A 13 -4.19 0.00 5.21
C THR A 13 -5.45 0.54 5.87
N SER A 14 -6.16 -0.27 6.63
CA SER A 14 -7.39 0.15 7.31
C SER A 14 -7.09 1.00 8.54
N PHE A 15 -6.02 0.71 9.26
CA PHE A 15 -5.67 1.44 10.48
C PHE A 15 -4.83 2.68 10.18
N LEU A 16 -3.73 2.54 9.45
CA LEU A 16 -2.82 3.65 9.18
C LEU A 16 -3.46 4.70 8.26
N HIS A 17 -4.08 4.25 7.17
CA HIS A 17 -4.66 5.13 6.16
C HIS A 17 -6.15 5.44 6.36
N GLY A 18 -6.78 4.87 7.39
CA GLY A 18 -8.21 5.06 7.65
C GLY A 18 -8.52 5.60 9.03
N GLN A 19 -7.79 5.19 10.05
CA GLN A 19 -8.14 5.50 11.44
C GLN A 19 -7.12 6.41 12.13
N SER A 20 -5.81 6.19 11.92
CA SER A 20 -4.78 6.93 12.66
C SER A 20 -4.70 8.41 12.26
N SER A 21 -4.86 8.71 10.98
CA SER A 21 -4.73 10.07 10.45
C SER A 21 -6.00 10.55 9.74
N GLY A 22 -7.11 9.83 9.91
CA GLY A 22 -8.30 10.01 9.11
C GLY A 22 -8.20 9.31 7.76
N ILE A 23 -9.26 9.41 6.97
CA ILE A 23 -9.35 8.74 5.66
C ILE A 23 -8.42 9.44 4.67
N GLN A 24 -7.40 8.74 4.21
CA GLN A 24 -6.39 9.28 3.30
C GLN A 24 -6.72 9.05 1.82
N PHE A 25 -7.47 7.99 1.49
CA PHE A 25 -7.83 7.64 0.11
C PHE A 25 -9.34 7.63 -0.07
N SER A 26 -9.99 6.49 0.19
CA SER A 26 -11.44 6.35 0.11
C SER A 26 -11.98 5.66 1.36
N GLU A 27 -13.26 5.87 1.66
CA GLU A 27 -13.91 5.19 2.78
C GLU A 27 -13.86 3.68 2.66
N GLY A 28 -14.00 3.15 1.45
CA GLY A 28 -13.86 1.72 1.20
C GLY A 28 -12.46 1.18 1.49
N PHE A 29 -11.43 2.00 1.31
CA PHE A 29 -10.05 1.62 1.63
C PHE A 29 -9.83 1.46 3.14
N ALA A 30 -10.51 2.24 3.94
CA ALA A 30 -10.43 2.19 5.40
C ALA A 30 -11.17 1.00 6.03
N GLN A 31 -11.98 0.28 5.26
CA GLN A 31 -12.72 -0.88 5.76
C GLN A 31 -11.81 -2.11 5.83
N LEU A 32 -11.92 -2.87 6.92
CA LEU A 32 -11.35 -4.21 6.99
C LEU A 32 -12.10 -5.14 6.05
N GLY A 33 -11.36 -5.86 5.24
CA GLY A 33 -11.90 -6.85 4.31
C GLY A 33 -11.57 -8.27 4.71
N GLU A 34 -12.12 -9.22 3.98
CA GLU A 34 -11.64 -10.59 3.96
C GLU A 34 -10.30 -10.63 3.22
N ILE A 35 -9.31 -11.32 3.79
CA ILE A 35 -7.97 -11.39 3.28
C ILE A 35 -7.69 -12.82 2.82
N GLN A 36 -7.20 -12.94 1.60
CA GLN A 36 -6.80 -14.21 1.03
C GLN A 36 -5.41 -14.09 0.41
N PHE A 37 -4.56 -15.09 0.64
CA PHE A 37 -3.21 -15.14 0.08
C PHE A 37 -3.07 -16.29 -0.89
N TYR A 38 -2.31 -16.06 -1.96
CA TYR A 38 -2.03 -17.04 -3.00
C TYR A 38 -0.56 -17.02 -3.33
N GLU A 39 0.04 -18.20 -3.38
CA GLU A 39 1.45 -18.38 -3.70
C GLU A 39 1.57 -19.18 -5.00
N LYS A 40 2.45 -18.73 -5.90
CA LYS A 40 2.78 -19.44 -7.14
C LYS A 40 4.24 -19.21 -7.51
N GLY A 41 5.09 -20.15 -7.13
CA GLY A 41 6.53 -20.04 -7.38
C GLY A 41 7.15 -18.86 -6.64
N ILE A 42 7.62 -17.85 -7.38
CA ILE A 42 8.21 -16.62 -6.81
C ILE A 42 7.19 -15.50 -6.64
N GLN A 43 5.94 -15.74 -7.02
CA GLN A 43 4.85 -14.77 -6.98
C GLN A 43 3.99 -15.00 -5.75
N TYR A 44 3.71 -13.92 -5.03
CA TYR A 44 2.84 -13.90 -3.87
C TYR A 44 1.76 -12.83 -4.06
N LEU A 45 0.51 -13.21 -3.87
CA LEU A 45 -0.65 -12.34 -4.05
C LEU A 45 -1.43 -12.23 -2.76
N GLY A 46 -1.71 -11.01 -2.32
CA GLY A 46 -2.66 -10.71 -1.26
C GLY A 46 -3.92 -10.08 -1.84
N ALA A 47 -5.06 -10.74 -1.72
CA ALA A 47 -6.35 -10.21 -2.09
C ALA A 47 -7.08 -9.68 -0.86
N ASN A 48 -7.46 -8.41 -0.88
CA ASN A 48 -8.29 -7.80 0.13
C ASN A 48 -9.68 -7.55 -0.46
N ILE A 49 -10.68 -8.27 0.05
CA ILE A 49 -12.03 -8.34 -0.49
C ILE A 49 -12.95 -7.57 0.44
N ARG A 50 -13.58 -6.51 -0.05
CA ARG A 50 -14.42 -5.62 0.73
C ARG A 50 -15.77 -5.42 0.07
N ARG A 51 -16.79 -5.27 0.89
CA ARG A 51 -18.06 -4.74 0.42
C ARG A 51 -18.05 -3.22 0.53
N VAL A 52 -18.26 -2.56 -0.59
CA VAL A 52 -18.38 -1.11 -0.66
C VAL A 52 -19.74 -0.81 -1.27
N GLU A 53 -20.66 -0.34 -0.44
CA GLU A 53 -22.07 -0.16 -0.81
C GLU A 53 -22.67 -1.46 -1.38
N GLU A 54 -23.14 -1.44 -2.62
CA GLU A 54 -23.73 -2.60 -3.30
C GLU A 54 -22.72 -3.42 -4.13
N ASN A 55 -21.44 -3.04 -4.07
CA ASN A 55 -20.38 -3.67 -4.86
C ASN A 55 -19.41 -4.46 -3.98
N VAL A 56 -18.73 -5.42 -4.58
CA VAL A 56 -17.57 -6.08 -4.01
C VAL A 56 -16.32 -5.48 -4.64
N TRP A 57 -15.47 -4.90 -3.82
CA TRP A 57 -14.18 -4.38 -4.25
C TRP A 57 -13.07 -5.33 -3.84
N ILE A 58 -12.35 -5.83 -4.83
CA ILE A 58 -11.20 -6.69 -4.62
C ILE A 58 -9.94 -5.91 -4.99
N ARG A 59 -9.11 -5.65 -3.99
CA ARG A 59 -7.79 -5.02 -4.18
C ARG A 59 -6.72 -6.09 -4.06
N ILE A 60 -5.87 -6.18 -5.06
CA ILE A 60 -4.79 -7.15 -5.10
C ILE A 60 -3.46 -6.43 -4.93
N ASN A 61 -2.67 -6.91 -3.99
CA ASN A 61 -1.26 -6.57 -3.85
C ASN A 61 -0.45 -7.78 -4.31
N GLU A 62 0.63 -7.51 -5.00
CA GLU A 62 1.50 -8.54 -5.55
C GLU A 62 2.94 -8.29 -5.13
N LEU A 63 3.59 -9.35 -4.71
CA LEU A 63 5.03 -9.42 -4.51
C LEU A 63 5.60 -10.48 -5.44
N ILE A 64 6.58 -10.10 -6.23
CA ILE A 64 7.41 -11.02 -7.01
C ILE A 64 8.82 -10.94 -6.44
N LEU A 65 9.23 -12.05 -5.85
CA LEU A 65 10.56 -12.13 -5.25
C LEU A 65 11.66 -11.89 -6.30
N PRO A 66 12.75 -11.21 -5.93
CA PRO A 66 13.08 -10.82 -4.56
C PRO A 66 12.57 -9.43 -4.13
N ASN A 67 12.14 -8.54 -5.03
CA ASN A 67 12.03 -7.13 -4.69
C ASN A 67 11.02 -6.31 -5.52
N PHE A 68 10.21 -6.96 -6.31
CA PHE A 68 9.22 -6.30 -7.17
C PHE A 68 7.83 -6.36 -6.54
N THR A 69 7.12 -5.23 -6.50
CA THR A 69 5.76 -5.15 -5.96
C THR A 69 4.83 -4.35 -6.87
N GLN A 70 3.56 -4.76 -6.87
CA GLN A 70 2.46 -4.02 -7.48
C GLN A 70 1.28 -3.95 -6.52
N ALA A 71 0.51 -2.88 -6.60
CA ALA A 71 -0.74 -2.77 -5.85
C ALA A 71 -1.87 -2.22 -6.72
N GLY A 72 -3.05 -2.75 -6.53
CA GLY A 72 -4.28 -2.24 -7.14
C GLY A 72 -4.66 -0.87 -6.61
N SER A 73 -5.66 -0.24 -7.25
CA SER A 73 -6.14 1.09 -6.86
C SER A 73 -6.49 1.16 -5.37
N ALA A 74 -6.15 2.28 -4.74
CA ALA A 74 -6.54 2.62 -3.38
C ALA A 74 -7.94 3.26 -3.32
N PHE A 75 -8.57 3.48 -4.46
CA PHE A 75 -9.88 4.12 -4.57
C PHE A 75 -10.92 3.11 -5.01
N ALA A 76 -11.97 2.95 -4.20
CA ALA A 76 -13.13 2.19 -4.58
C ALA A 76 -13.93 2.97 -5.64
N ALA A 77 -14.49 2.25 -6.62
CA ALA A 77 -15.46 2.84 -7.52
C ALA A 77 -16.70 3.31 -6.75
N ASP A 78 -17.26 4.44 -7.14
CA ASP A 78 -18.49 5.00 -6.56
C ASP A 78 -19.77 4.25 -6.98
N GLY A 79 -19.62 3.13 -7.66
CA GLY A 79 -20.74 2.35 -8.19
C GLY A 79 -21.30 2.85 -9.51
N THR A 80 -20.96 4.05 -9.95
CA THR A 80 -21.47 4.61 -11.22
C THR A 80 -20.70 4.10 -12.43
N LYS A 81 -19.46 3.65 -12.22
CA LYS A 81 -18.60 3.07 -13.25
C LYS A 81 -17.99 1.77 -12.74
N THR A 82 -18.74 0.69 -12.81
CA THR A 82 -18.23 -0.62 -12.42
C THR A 82 -17.10 -1.03 -13.34
N LYS A 83 -15.93 -1.26 -12.77
CA LYS A 83 -14.79 -1.82 -13.49
C LYS A 83 -14.54 -3.24 -13.05
N TYR A 84 -14.46 -4.11 -14.02
CA TYR A 84 -14.09 -5.50 -13.76
C TYR A 84 -12.60 -5.67 -13.52
N PHE A 85 -11.77 -4.81 -14.14
CA PHE A 85 -10.31 -4.82 -13.97
C PHE A 85 -9.77 -3.40 -14.03
N GLY A 86 -8.91 -3.08 -13.06
CA GLY A 86 -8.13 -1.86 -13.03
C GLY A 86 -6.64 -2.15 -13.27
N ARG A 87 -5.89 -1.14 -13.65
CA ARG A 87 -4.43 -1.22 -13.67
C ARG A 87 -3.89 -1.16 -12.25
N SER A 88 -2.63 -1.61 -12.08
CA SER A 88 -1.90 -1.34 -10.84
C SER A 88 -1.81 0.16 -10.60
N SER A 89 -2.13 0.62 -9.38
CA SER A 89 -1.98 2.02 -9.03
C SER A 89 -0.52 2.42 -8.93
N PHE A 90 0.32 1.51 -8.50
CA PHE A 90 1.77 1.66 -8.57
C PHE A 90 2.48 0.35 -8.82
N THR A 91 3.69 0.48 -9.36
CA THR A 91 4.64 -0.60 -9.60
C THR A 91 5.97 -0.16 -9.01
N ARG A 92 6.63 -1.00 -8.20
CA ARG A 92 7.80 -0.60 -7.44
C ARG A 92 8.83 -1.73 -7.36
N TRP A 93 10.10 -1.35 -7.45
CA TRP A 93 11.25 -2.17 -7.06
C TRP A 93 11.85 -1.60 -5.78
N VAL A 94 12.11 -2.46 -4.82
CA VAL A 94 12.83 -2.10 -3.58
C VAL A 94 14.23 -2.67 -3.69
N VAL A 95 15.21 -1.82 -3.94
CA VAL A 95 16.59 -2.21 -4.22
C VAL A 95 17.44 -1.93 -2.99
N PRO A 96 17.97 -2.95 -2.29
CA PRO A 96 18.86 -2.72 -1.17
C PRO A 96 20.15 -2.04 -1.64
N THR A 97 20.62 -1.06 -0.89
CA THR A 97 21.87 -0.35 -1.12
C THR A 97 22.96 -0.77 -0.12
N ASP A 98 22.53 -1.17 1.05
CA ASP A 98 23.37 -1.74 2.12
C ASP A 98 22.49 -2.54 3.09
N ASP A 99 23.04 -2.97 4.24
CA ASP A 99 22.33 -3.78 5.24
C ASP A 99 21.18 -3.02 5.94
N HIS A 100 21.13 -1.71 5.83
CA HIS A 100 20.16 -0.86 6.55
C HIS A 100 19.36 0.07 5.65
N SER A 101 19.72 0.15 4.39
CA SER A 101 19.16 1.13 3.46
C SER A 101 18.71 0.49 2.15
N CYS A 102 17.68 1.05 1.56
CA CYS A 102 17.22 0.68 0.23
C CYS A 102 16.72 1.90 -0.55
N VAL A 103 16.68 1.76 -1.87
CA VAL A 103 16.05 2.71 -2.77
C VAL A 103 14.77 2.09 -3.33
N ALA A 104 13.66 2.79 -3.21
CA ALA A 104 12.43 2.43 -3.89
C ALA A 104 12.35 3.17 -5.22
N ILE A 105 12.32 2.42 -6.31
CA ILE A 105 12.14 2.94 -7.67
C ILE A 105 10.72 2.58 -8.09
N ALA A 106 9.87 3.57 -8.24
CA ALA A 106 8.47 3.34 -8.52
C ALA A 106 7.92 4.30 -9.57
N TRP A 107 6.85 3.88 -10.22
CA TRP A 107 5.93 4.81 -10.87
C TRP A 107 4.51 4.47 -10.45
N ALA A 108 3.68 5.51 -10.42
CA ALA A 108 2.27 5.40 -10.13
C ALA A 108 1.46 5.62 -11.40
N ASN A 109 0.35 4.89 -11.52
CA ASN A 109 -0.64 5.07 -12.58
C ASN A 109 -1.81 5.85 -12.00
N PHE A 110 -1.81 7.16 -12.22
CA PHE A 110 -2.93 8.03 -11.92
C PHE A 110 -3.65 8.41 -13.20
N GLY A 111 -4.92 8.72 -13.12
CA GLY A 111 -5.66 9.30 -14.23
C GLY A 111 -5.96 8.35 -15.39
N ASP A 112 -5.84 7.04 -15.21
CA ASP A 112 -6.50 6.15 -16.14
C ASP A 112 -8.00 6.40 -16.02
N ARG A 113 -8.70 6.56 -17.16
CA ARG A 113 -10.16 6.79 -17.25
C ARG A 113 -11.02 5.81 -16.47
N GLY A 114 -10.46 5.24 -15.51
CA GLY A 114 -10.98 4.29 -14.64
C GLY A 114 -10.61 4.42 -13.20
N ASP A 115 -9.80 5.33 -12.90
CA ASP A 115 -9.63 5.79 -11.53
C ASP A 115 -10.85 6.69 -11.21
N PRO A 116 -11.63 6.41 -10.15
CA PRO A 116 -12.78 7.24 -9.78
C PRO A 116 -12.39 8.69 -9.45
N ILE A 117 -11.13 8.91 -9.09
CA ILE A 117 -10.54 10.25 -9.05
C ILE A 117 -9.85 10.44 -10.38
N GLU A 118 -10.58 10.94 -11.37
CA GLU A 118 -9.97 11.45 -12.57
C GLU A 118 -9.03 12.60 -12.16
N TYR A 119 -7.78 12.28 -11.92
CA TYR A 119 -6.74 13.29 -11.85
C TYR A 119 -6.51 13.82 -13.25
N ASP A 120 -7.43 14.67 -13.70
CA ASP A 120 -7.29 15.40 -14.95
C ASP A 120 -6.11 16.39 -14.92
N ASN A 121 -5.59 16.63 -13.74
CA ASN A 121 -4.42 17.49 -13.55
C ASN A 121 -3.28 16.64 -13.05
N ASN A 122 -2.21 16.66 -13.79
CA ASN A 122 -0.90 16.13 -13.36
C ASN A 122 -0.33 16.85 -12.11
N GLU A 123 -1.07 17.73 -11.48
CA GLU A 123 -0.64 18.51 -10.31
C GLU A 123 -0.19 17.65 -9.12
N GLY A 124 -0.70 16.41 -9.03
CA GLY A 124 -0.26 15.47 -8.00
C GLY A 124 1.12 14.87 -8.26
N TYR A 125 1.53 14.75 -9.51
CA TYR A 125 2.80 14.16 -9.91
C TYR A 125 3.98 15.07 -9.68
N GLU A 126 3.80 16.34 -9.93
CA GLU A 126 4.86 17.35 -9.81
C GLU A 126 5.23 17.62 -8.36
N LYS A 127 4.39 17.17 -7.41
CA LYS A 127 4.59 17.43 -5.98
C LYS A 127 5.31 16.32 -5.24
N ILE A 128 5.47 15.13 -5.82
CA ILE A 128 6.22 14.04 -5.18
C ILE A 128 7.64 14.01 -5.75
N GLU A 129 8.42 14.99 -5.38
CA GLU A 129 9.86 14.92 -5.59
C GLU A 129 10.50 13.91 -4.63
N ALA A 130 11.59 13.28 -5.08
CA ALA A 130 12.37 12.40 -4.22
C ALA A 130 12.82 13.15 -2.96
N GLY A 131 12.37 12.70 -1.80
CA GLY A 131 12.69 13.30 -0.50
C GLY A 131 11.65 14.27 0.05
N GLU A 132 10.62 14.66 -0.68
CA GLU A 132 9.59 15.57 -0.18
C GLU A 132 8.82 14.99 1.01
N ILE A 133 8.58 13.68 1.01
CA ILE A 133 7.95 12.96 2.13
C ILE A 133 8.83 13.01 3.38
N SER A 134 10.16 13.00 3.23
CA SER A 134 11.09 13.05 4.36
C SER A 134 11.28 14.44 4.97
N ASN A 135 10.87 15.50 4.28
CA ASN A 135 11.05 16.89 4.71
C ASN A 135 9.97 17.39 5.69
N ARG A 136 9.01 16.55 6.07
CA ARG A 136 8.00 16.90 7.08
C ARG A 136 8.64 17.07 8.45
N SER A 137 8.16 18.03 9.21
CA SER A 137 8.57 18.21 10.61
C SER A 137 8.20 16.99 11.46
N SER A 138 8.89 16.79 12.59
CA SER A 138 8.56 15.71 13.52
C SER A 138 7.12 15.79 14.03
N GLU A 139 6.57 17.00 14.18
CA GLU A 139 5.20 17.20 14.61
C GLU A 139 4.20 16.77 13.54
N GLU A 140 4.45 17.10 12.27
CA GLU A 140 3.62 16.67 11.15
C GLU A 140 3.64 15.15 10.98
N LYS A 141 4.81 14.54 11.10
CA LYS A 141 4.97 13.06 11.05
C LYS A 141 4.19 12.37 12.16
N GLN A 142 4.15 12.95 13.37
CA GLN A 142 3.40 12.40 14.49
C GLN A 142 1.89 12.59 14.35
N ARG A 143 1.44 13.72 13.82
CA ARG A 143 0.02 14.02 13.64
C ARG A 143 -0.62 13.24 12.50
N SER A 144 0.14 12.99 11.46
CA SER A 144 -0.36 12.31 10.25
C SER A 144 0.68 11.31 9.74
N PRO A 145 0.91 10.21 10.49
CA PRO A 145 1.87 9.20 10.08
C PRO A 145 1.41 8.51 8.79
N GLY A 146 2.36 8.18 7.95
CA GLY A 146 2.18 7.38 6.75
C GLY A 146 3.08 6.14 6.77
N ASP A 147 3.18 5.45 5.64
CA ASP A 147 3.99 4.24 5.50
C ASP A 147 5.46 4.47 5.89
N THR A 148 6.00 5.63 5.55
CA THR A 148 7.39 5.96 5.86
C THR A 148 7.63 6.00 7.36
N GLU A 149 6.77 6.68 8.10
CA GLU A 149 6.87 6.77 9.56
C GLU A 149 6.64 5.41 10.22
N ALA A 150 5.74 4.60 9.69
CA ALA A 150 5.50 3.25 10.19
C ALA A 150 6.75 2.38 10.02
N VAL A 151 7.36 2.36 8.83
CA VAL A 151 8.58 1.59 8.56
C VAL A 151 9.78 2.12 9.35
N GLU A 152 9.97 3.44 9.44
CA GLU A 152 11.02 4.05 10.27
C GLU A 152 10.84 3.70 11.76
N GLY A 153 9.59 3.68 12.23
CA GLY A 153 9.25 3.33 13.61
C GLY A 153 9.56 1.89 14.01
N MET A 154 9.67 0.98 13.05
CA MET A 154 10.11 -0.40 13.28
C MET A 154 11.60 -0.48 13.68
N GLY A 155 12.37 0.57 13.42
CA GLY A 155 13.81 0.64 13.71
C GLY A 155 14.64 -0.19 12.75
N THR A 156 15.85 -0.54 13.19
CA THR A 156 16.72 -1.47 12.45
C THR A 156 16.11 -2.87 12.43
N ILE A 157 16.55 -3.71 11.52
CA ILE A 157 16.00 -5.07 11.25
C ILE A 157 15.60 -5.78 12.55
N THR A 158 14.32 -6.03 12.69
CA THR A 158 13.75 -6.73 13.85
C THR A 158 14.02 -8.24 13.74
N ALA A 159 14.43 -8.85 14.84
CA ALA A 159 14.59 -10.29 14.88
C ALA A 159 13.20 -10.97 14.88
N HIS A 160 12.95 -11.88 13.95
CA HIS A 160 11.67 -12.60 13.81
C HIS A 160 11.16 -13.24 15.10
N LYS A 161 12.05 -13.68 15.98
CA LYS A 161 11.68 -14.25 17.29
C LYS A 161 10.90 -13.30 18.20
N SER A 162 10.91 -12.01 17.91
CA SER A 162 10.21 -10.97 18.68
C SER A 162 8.88 -10.56 18.05
N GLU A 163 8.53 -11.14 16.92
CA GLU A 163 7.30 -10.86 16.20
C GLU A 163 6.13 -11.68 16.78
N HIS A 164 4.96 -11.08 16.78
CA HIS A 164 3.72 -11.71 17.21
C HIS A 164 2.74 -11.78 16.03
N LEU A 165 3.10 -12.60 15.04
CA LEU A 165 2.37 -12.71 13.78
C LEU A 165 1.00 -13.38 13.99
N MET A 166 -0.01 -12.83 13.36
CA MET A 166 -1.38 -13.29 13.38
C MET A 166 -1.76 -13.92 12.01
N PRO A 167 -2.88 -14.63 11.89
CA PRO A 167 -3.30 -15.17 10.59
C PRO A 167 -3.42 -14.13 9.47
N THR A 168 -3.64 -12.86 9.81
CA THR A 168 -3.66 -11.75 8.86
C THR A 168 -2.28 -11.39 8.30
N ASP A 169 -1.22 -11.85 8.96
CA ASP A 169 0.17 -11.56 8.61
C ASP A 169 0.79 -12.69 7.75
N GLN A 170 -0.03 -13.60 7.25
CA GLN A 170 0.42 -14.71 6.41
C GLN A 170 1.24 -14.24 5.20
N GLY A 171 0.98 -13.04 4.70
CA GLY A 171 1.73 -12.44 3.60
C GLY A 171 3.15 -12.00 3.99
N ILE A 172 3.42 -11.87 5.29
CA ILE A 172 4.72 -11.45 5.84
C ILE A 172 5.56 -12.67 6.24
N MET A 173 4.91 -13.77 6.63
CA MET A 173 5.54 -15.04 6.99
C MET A 173 6.22 -15.72 5.80
#